data_3aebd761bbe684eb7a0b92a2bbecb8d9
#
_entry.id   3aebd761bbe684eb7a0b92a2bbecb8d9
#
_cell.length_a   1.000
_cell.length_b   1.000
_cell.length_c   1.000
_cell.angle_alpha   90.00
_cell.angle_beta   90.00
_cell.angle_gamma   90.00
#
_symmetry.space_group_name_H-M   'P 1'
#
loop_
_entity.id
_entity.type
_entity.pdbx_description
1 polymer ?
#
loop_
_entity_poly.entity_id
_entity_poly.type
_entity_poly.pdbx_seq_one_letter_code
_entity_poly.pdbx_strand_id
1 'polypeptide(L)'
;TRYDVDGIHMDDYFYPYPVKGETIPDAEQFRQYNNGIKDIGDWRRYNVNLFIEQFYKTVHETKPWVKVGISPFGIYRNKKNSPIGSNTSGLQNYDDLYADVLFWINNGWLDYCVPQIYWEIGNKAADYETLIKWWNQYAGGRPLIIGEDVERTVKHADKTNPKIHQLPAKMALHKQLPYVKGTILWYAKAAVDNIGNYGTTLRNVYWKYPALQPEMPFIDGNTPQKVK
;
A
#
# COMPACT_ATOMS: atom_id res chain seq x y z
N THR A 1 -6.27 -14.35 18.61
CA THR A 1 -7.07 -14.71 19.83
C THR A 1 -6.52 -14.08 21.10
N ARG A 2 -5.18 -13.93 21.24
CA ARG A 2 -4.54 -13.46 22.50
C ARG A 2 -4.65 -11.96 22.76
N TYR A 3 -4.75 -11.15 21.71
CA TYR A 3 -4.67 -9.69 21.82
C TYR A 3 -5.96 -9.05 21.31
N ASP A 4 -6.34 -7.95 21.94
CA ASP A 4 -7.45 -7.10 21.49
C ASP A 4 -6.87 -6.06 20.52
N VAL A 5 -6.90 -6.41 19.23
CA VAL A 5 -6.40 -5.56 18.14
C VAL A 5 -7.52 -5.24 17.16
N ASP A 6 -7.47 -4.06 16.57
CA ASP A 6 -8.44 -3.58 15.58
C ASP A 6 -8.08 -3.97 14.15
N GLY A 7 -6.85 -4.37 13.93
CA GLY A 7 -6.37 -4.77 12.60
C GLY A 7 -5.04 -5.51 12.64
N ILE A 8 -4.78 -6.23 11.56
CA ILE A 8 -3.49 -6.87 11.28
C ILE A 8 -3.00 -6.32 9.95
N HIS A 9 -1.72 -5.95 9.91
CA HIS A 9 -1.12 -5.31 8.75
C HIS A 9 0.14 -6.05 8.32
N MET A 10 0.30 -6.23 7.01
CA MET A 10 1.48 -6.85 6.40
C MET A 10 2.20 -5.86 5.52
N ASP A 11 3.53 -5.91 5.56
CA ASP A 11 4.43 -5.17 4.69
C ASP A 11 4.61 -5.88 3.32
N ASP A 12 5.52 -5.42 2.47
CA ASP A 12 5.70 -5.84 1.07
C ASP A 12 6.70 -7.00 0.86
N TYR A 13 7.16 -7.64 1.91
CA TYR A 13 8.15 -8.73 1.84
C TYR A 13 7.51 -10.10 1.51
N PHE A 14 6.81 -10.19 0.39
CA PHE A 14 6.21 -11.45 -0.09
C PHE A 14 7.25 -12.41 -0.64
N TYR A 15 8.13 -11.88 -1.50
CA TYR A 15 9.38 -12.46 -1.91
C TYR A 15 10.52 -11.47 -1.64
N PRO A 16 11.77 -11.95 -1.46
CA PRO A 16 12.89 -11.04 -1.23
C PRO A 16 13.08 -10.07 -2.40
N TYR A 17 13.51 -8.86 -2.08
CA TYR A 17 13.89 -7.88 -3.10
C TYR A 17 15.01 -8.45 -3.98
N PRO A 18 14.98 -8.24 -5.30
CA PRO A 18 16.00 -8.74 -6.20
C PRO A 18 17.38 -8.17 -5.84
N VAL A 19 18.37 -9.05 -5.68
CA VAL A 19 19.76 -8.70 -5.50
C VAL A 19 20.52 -9.04 -6.78
N LYS A 20 21.31 -8.09 -7.28
CA LYS A 20 22.04 -8.27 -8.55
C LYS A 20 22.97 -9.49 -8.46
N GLY A 21 22.79 -10.43 -9.37
CA GLY A 21 23.59 -11.66 -9.45
C GLY A 21 23.12 -12.80 -8.57
N GLU A 22 22.04 -12.59 -7.79
CA GLU A 22 21.42 -13.63 -6.97
C GLU A 22 20.14 -14.15 -7.61
N THR A 23 19.82 -15.41 -7.34
CA THR A 23 18.55 -16.04 -7.72
C THR A 23 17.87 -16.59 -6.49
N ILE A 24 16.54 -16.60 -6.50
CA ILE A 24 15.76 -17.21 -5.41
C ILE A 24 15.96 -18.73 -5.47
N PRO A 25 16.40 -19.39 -4.39
CA PRO A 25 16.77 -20.80 -4.40
C PRO A 25 15.56 -21.73 -4.23
N ASP A 26 14.51 -21.56 -5.04
CA ASP A 26 13.24 -22.29 -4.97
C ASP A 26 12.95 -23.18 -6.21
N ALA A 27 13.94 -23.38 -7.09
CA ALA A 27 13.79 -24.18 -8.28
C ALA A 27 13.46 -25.67 -7.99
N GLU A 28 13.97 -26.24 -6.89
CA GLU A 28 13.65 -27.60 -6.44
C GLU A 28 12.19 -27.69 -6.01
N GLN A 29 11.73 -26.76 -5.19
CA GLN A 29 10.35 -26.67 -4.72
C GLN A 29 9.39 -26.50 -5.88
N PHE A 30 9.75 -25.66 -6.87
CA PHE A 30 8.97 -25.50 -8.08
C PHE A 30 8.84 -26.82 -8.85
N ARG A 31 9.94 -27.57 -9.06
CA ARG A 31 9.88 -28.89 -9.74
C ARG A 31 8.95 -29.87 -9.02
N GLN A 32 8.96 -29.85 -7.70
CA GLN A 32 8.20 -30.82 -6.89
C GLN A 32 6.73 -30.41 -6.70
N TYR A 33 6.44 -29.11 -6.56
CA TYR A 33 5.12 -28.59 -6.12
C TYR A 33 4.49 -27.60 -7.09
N ASN A 34 4.82 -27.64 -8.39
CA ASN A 34 4.31 -26.66 -9.35
C ASN A 34 2.80 -26.73 -9.64
N ASN A 35 2.11 -27.79 -9.22
CA ASN A 35 0.66 -27.97 -9.42
C ASN A 35 0.23 -27.82 -10.90
N GLY A 36 1.11 -28.18 -11.86
CA GLY A 36 0.87 -28.02 -13.30
C GLY A 36 1.13 -26.63 -13.85
N ILE A 37 1.56 -25.67 -13.02
CA ILE A 37 1.96 -24.31 -13.44
C ILE A 37 3.34 -24.43 -14.09
N LYS A 38 3.47 -23.90 -15.32
CA LYS A 38 4.69 -24.03 -16.13
C LYS A 38 5.72 -22.94 -15.89
N ASP A 39 5.28 -21.76 -15.54
CA ASP A 39 6.14 -20.59 -15.26
C ASP A 39 6.40 -20.45 -13.77
N ILE A 40 7.67 -20.31 -13.39
CA ILE A 40 8.07 -20.19 -11.98
C ILE A 40 7.56 -18.89 -11.35
N GLY A 41 7.46 -17.79 -12.09
CA GLY A 41 6.92 -16.53 -11.60
C GLY A 41 5.42 -16.63 -11.32
N ASP A 42 4.67 -17.32 -12.20
CA ASP A 42 3.25 -17.61 -11.96
C ASP A 42 3.05 -18.53 -10.75
N TRP A 43 3.92 -19.52 -10.57
CA TRP A 43 3.88 -20.40 -9.40
C TRP A 43 4.18 -19.63 -8.09
N ARG A 44 5.14 -18.72 -8.11
CA ARG A 44 5.43 -17.85 -6.96
C ARG A 44 4.23 -16.99 -6.60
N ARG A 45 3.62 -16.33 -7.59
CA ARG A 45 2.38 -15.55 -7.40
C ARG A 45 1.23 -16.40 -6.88
N TYR A 46 1.06 -17.59 -7.43
CA TYR A 46 0.05 -18.54 -6.95
C TYR A 46 0.23 -18.86 -5.46
N ASN A 47 1.44 -19.16 -5.02
CA ASN A 47 1.72 -19.46 -3.61
C ASN A 47 1.46 -18.25 -2.69
N VAL A 48 1.86 -17.04 -3.13
CA VAL A 48 1.57 -15.81 -2.39
C VAL A 48 0.06 -15.56 -2.33
N ASN A 49 -0.66 -15.75 -3.43
CA ASN A 49 -2.12 -15.60 -3.47
C ASN A 49 -2.83 -16.56 -2.49
N LEU A 50 -2.41 -17.82 -2.45
CA LEU A 50 -2.95 -18.80 -1.49
C LEU A 50 -2.69 -18.37 -0.03
N PHE A 51 -1.49 -17.88 0.24
CA PHE A 51 -1.16 -17.37 1.57
C PHE A 51 -2.06 -16.19 1.97
N ILE A 52 -2.23 -15.21 1.09
CA ILE A 52 -3.06 -14.02 1.36
C ILE A 52 -4.53 -14.40 1.54
N GLU A 53 -5.06 -15.29 0.69
CA GLU A 53 -6.42 -15.80 0.84
C GLU A 53 -6.63 -16.48 2.19
N GLN A 54 -5.75 -17.40 2.54
CA GLN A 54 -5.85 -18.14 3.79
C GLN A 54 -5.67 -17.24 5.01
N PHE A 55 -4.74 -16.29 4.93
CA PHE A 55 -4.52 -15.30 5.97
C PHE A 55 -5.78 -14.45 6.21
N TYR A 56 -6.36 -13.89 5.16
CA TYR A 56 -7.59 -13.10 5.23
C TYR A 56 -8.74 -13.90 5.85
N LYS A 57 -9.01 -15.09 5.34
CA LYS A 57 -10.05 -15.99 5.86
C LYS A 57 -9.84 -16.32 7.34
N THR A 58 -8.62 -16.72 7.73
CA THR A 58 -8.30 -17.08 9.11
C THR A 58 -8.53 -15.92 10.09
N VAL A 59 -8.17 -14.69 9.70
CA VAL A 59 -8.41 -13.51 10.53
C VAL A 59 -9.90 -13.29 10.73
N HIS A 60 -10.68 -13.26 9.65
CA HIS A 60 -12.13 -12.99 9.72
C HIS A 60 -12.94 -14.14 10.35
N GLU A 61 -12.54 -15.38 10.19
CA GLU A 61 -13.12 -16.52 10.91
C GLU A 61 -12.85 -16.45 12.41
N THR A 62 -11.71 -15.88 12.81
CA THR A 62 -11.33 -15.75 14.22
C THR A 62 -11.98 -14.54 14.90
N LYS A 63 -11.94 -13.37 14.21
CA LYS A 63 -12.50 -12.09 14.65
C LYS A 63 -13.00 -11.31 13.44
N PRO A 64 -14.29 -11.40 13.09
CA PRO A 64 -14.85 -10.81 11.87
C PRO A 64 -14.64 -9.29 11.71
N TRP A 65 -14.50 -8.57 12.83
CA TRP A 65 -14.31 -7.11 12.85
C TRP A 65 -12.86 -6.66 12.72
N VAL A 66 -11.88 -7.56 12.82
CA VAL A 66 -10.45 -7.23 12.72
C VAL A 66 -10.09 -6.98 11.26
N LYS A 67 -9.56 -5.79 10.98
CA LYS A 67 -9.20 -5.37 9.62
C LYS A 67 -7.90 -6.02 9.15
N VAL A 68 -7.85 -6.39 7.89
CA VAL A 68 -6.65 -6.90 7.22
C VAL A 68 -6.15 -5.86 6.23
N GLY A 69 -4.95 -5.33 6.46
CA GLY A 69 -4.30 -4.36 5.60
C GLY A 69 -3.01 -4.89 5.00
N ILE A 70 -2.69 -4.43 3.81
CA ILE A 70 -1.44 -4.77 3.12
C ILE A 70 -0.80 -3.49 2.60
N SER A 71 0.53 -3.37 2.82
CA SER A 71 1.35 -2.24 2.38
C SER A 71 2.27 -2.67 1.24
N PRO A 72 1.76 -2.78 -0.01
CA PRO A 72 2.57 -3.20 -1.14
C PRO A 72 3.55 -2.12 -1.56
N PHE A 73 4.60 -2.51 -2.29
CA PHE A 73 5.48 -1.59 -2.99
C PHE A 73 4.67 -0.63 -3.88
N GLY A 74 5.14 0.61 -4.06
CA GLY A 74 4.36 1.67 -4.72
C GLY A 74 4.03 1.45 -6.19
N ILE A 75 4.75 0.59 -6.91
CA ILE A 75 4.52 0.28 -8.33
C ILE A 75 3.97 -1.14 -8.46
N TYR A 76 2.74 -1.29 -8.96
CA TYR A 76 2.19 -2.61 -9.29
C TYR A 76 2.91 -3.23 -10.49
N ARG A 77 2.82 -2.57 -11.64
CA ARG A 77 3.56 -2.89 -12.88
C ARG A 77 3.88 -1.60 -13.65
N ASN A 78 4.97 -1.60 -14.37
CA ASN A 78 5.29 -0.53 -15.30
C ASN A 78 4.47 -0.66 -16.59
N LYS A 79 4.09 0.46 -17.20
CA LYS A 79 3.31 0.47 -18.45
C LYS A 79 3.98 -0.28 -19.60
N LYS A 80 5.31 -0.30 -19.64
CA LYS A 80 6.06 -1.07 -20.65
C LYS A 80 5.89 -2.57 -20.52
N ASN A 81 5.53 -3.09 -19.33
CA ASN A 81 5.39 -4.51 -19.03
C ASN A 81 3.91 -4.95 -19.03
N SER A 82 2.97 -4.00 -18.91
CA SER A 82 1.54 -4.31 -18.85
C SER A 82 0.68 -3.13 -19.32
N PRO A 83 -0.38 -3.38 -20.12
CA PRO A 83 -1.32 -2.33 -20.54
C PRO A 83 -1.96 -1.57 -19.39
N ILE A 84 -2.19 -2.26 -18.27
CA ILE A 84 -2.76 -1.66 -17.03
C ILE A 84 -1.70 -1.05 -16.11
N GLY A 85 -0.40 -1.15 -16.45
CA GLY A 85 0.69 -0.62 -15.65
C GLY A 85 0.70 0.91 -15.58
N SER A 86 1.30 1.45 -14.52
CA SER A 86 1.54 2.88 -14.36
C SER A 86 2.68 3.36 -15.25
N ASN A 87 2.68 4.65 -15.59
CA ASN A 87 3.78 5.26 -16.35
C ASN A 87 5.02 5.47 -15.46
N THR A 88 5.67 4.38 -15.14
CA THR A 88 6.81 4.29 -14.21
C THR A 88 7.91 3.41 -14.81
N SER A 89 9.09 3.43 -14.18
CA SER A 89 10.23 2.60 -14.53
C SER A 89 11.02 2.21 -13.26
N GLY A 90 10.48 1.28 -12.50
CA GLY A 90 11.11 0.81 -11.25
C GLY A 90 10.78 -0.64 -10.99
N LEU A 91 11.18 -1.13 -9.81
CA LEU A 91 10.80 -2.43 -9.27
C LEU A 91 9.27 -2.54 -9.19
N GLN A 92 8.73 -3.72 -9.37
CA GLN A 92 7.31 -3.97 -9.53
C GLN A 92 6.82 -5.05 -8.57
N ASN A 93 5.63 -4.86 -7.99
CA ASN A 93 5.01 -5.90 -7.16
C ASN A 93 4.84 -7.21 -7.93
N TYR A 94 4.19 -7.16 -9.08
CA TYR A 94 3.79 -8.34 -9.84
C TYR A 94 4.97 -9.13 -10.40
N ASP A 95 5.90 -8.43 -11.06
CA ASP A 95 6.98 -9.08 -11.81
C ASP A 95 8.20 -9.39 -10.94
N ASP A 96 8.53 -8.54 -9.96
CA ASP A 96 9.77 -8.64 -9.18
C ASP A 96 9.55 -9.21 -7.76
N LEU A 97 8.40 -8.91 -7.13
CA LEU A 97 8.06 -9.37 -5.78
C LEU A 97 7.00 -10.48 -5.77
N TYR A 98 6.51 -10.88 -6.94
CA TYR A 98 5.48 -11.92 -7.13
C TYR A 98 4.20 -11.66 -6.34
N ALA A 99 3.86 -10.39 -6.15
CA ALA A 99 2.72 -9.91 -5.38
C ALA A 99 1.62 -9.38 -6.33
N ASP A 100 0.55 -10.17 -6.52
CA ASP A 100 -0.58 -9.78 -7.36
C ASP A 100 -1.64 -9.03 -6.56
N VAL A 101 -1.31 -7.80 -6.16
CA VAL A 101 -2.14 -6.97 -5.29
C VAL A 101 -3.51 -6.69 -5.91
N LEU A 102 -3.61 -6.51 -7.22
CA LEU A 102 -4.90 -6.30 -7.88
C LEU A 102 -5.78 -7.56 -7.82
N PHE A 103 -5.19 -8.73 -7.90
CA PHE A 103 -5.92 -9.99 -7.70
C PHE A 103 -6.50 -10.07 -6.29
N TRP A 104 -5.74 -9.69 -5.27
CA TRP A 104 -6.22 -9.68 -3.88
C TRP A 104 -7.34 -8.67 -3.65
N ILE A 105 -7.20 -7.45 -4.22
CA ILE A 105 -8.24 -6.41 -4.18
C ILE A 105 -9.53 -6.93 -4.82
N ASN A 106 -9.45 -7.49 -6.01
CA ASN A 106 -10.60 -7.96 -6.78
C ASN A 106 -11.30 -9.16 -6.14
N ASN A 107 -10.56 -10.01 -5.42
CA ASN A 107 -11.13 -11.13 -4.67
C ASN A 107 -11.56 -10.75 -3.24
N GLY A 108 -11.34 -9.51 -2.82
CA GLY A 108 -11.73 -9.04 -1.50
C GLY A 108 -10.87 -9.59 -0.35
N TRP A 109 -9.61 -9.94 -0.60
CA TRP A 109 -8.68 -10.53 0.37
C TRP A 109 -7.85 -9.49 1.14
N LEU A 110 -8.32 -8.27 1.18
CA LEU A 110 -7.83 -7.20 2.06
C LEU A 110 -8.94 -6.19 2.32
N ASP A 111 -8.92 -5.54 3.46
CA ASP A 111 -9.92 -4.54 3.85
C ASP A 111 -9.46 -3.12 3.49
N TYR A 112 -8.16 -2.86 3.49
CA TYR A 112 -7.56 -1.62 3.02
C TYR A 112 -6.19 -1.87 2.42
N CYS A 113 -5.78 -1.03 1.48
CA CYS A 113 -4.47 -1.10 0.83
C CYS A 113 -3.64 0.13 1.16
N VAL A 114 -2.34 -0.09 1.45
CA VAL A 114 -1.41 0.98 1.82
C VAL A 114 -0.23 1.02 0.84
N PRO A 115 -0.42 1.45 -0.41
CA PRO A 115 0.68 1.50 -1.37
C PRO A 115 1.78 2.46 -0.87
N GLN A 116 3.02 1.99 -0.89
CA GLN A 116 4.20 2.74 -0.44
C GLN A 116 4.66 3.72 -1.53
N ILE A 117 4.00 4.87 -1.64
CA ILE A 117 4.32 5.89 -2.65
C ILE A 117 5.35 6.86 -2.07
N TYR A 118 6.57 6.39 -1.82
CA TYR A 118 7.62 7.12 -1.10
C TYR A 118 8.38 8.15 -1.93
N TRP A 119 7.96 8.42 -3.17
CA TRP A 119 8.63 9.38 -4.05
C TRP A 119 8.05 10.79 -3.98
N GLU A 120 8.78 11.73 -4.53
CA GLU A 120 8.35 13.11 -4.70
C GLU A 120 7.43 13.27 -5.93
N ILE A 121 6.63 14.32 -5.96
CA ILE A 121 5.93 14.76 -7.16
C ILE A 121 6.97 15.22 -8.19
N GLY A 122 6.94 14.62 -9.37
CA GLY A 122 7.88 14.88 -10.45
C GLY A 122 9.09 13.97 -10.46
N ASN A 123 9.11 12.89 -9.67
CA ASN A 123 10.13 11.85 -9.80
C ASN A 123 10.08 11.22 -11.21
N LYS A 124 11.23 11.12 -11.88
CA LYS A 124 11.31 10.64 -13.27
C LYS A 124 10.92 9.17 -13.43
N ALA A 125 11.21 8.34 -12.43
CA ALA A 125 10.98 6.90 -12.49
C ALA A 125 9.66 6.47 -11.86
N ALA A 126 9.21 7.20 -10.83
CA ALA A 126 8.06 6.83 -10.01
C ALA A 126 7.37 8.09 -9.45
N ASP A 127 6.76 8.88 -10.35
CA ASP A 127 6.10 10.11 -9.96
C ASP A 127 4.92 9.85 -9.02
N TYR A 128 4.92 10.55 -7.89
CA TYR A 128 3.90 10.43 -6.87
C TYR A 128 2.48 10.66 -7.38
N GLU A 129 2.28 11.72 -8.18
CA GLU A 129 0.97 12.06 -8.73
C GLU A 129 0.46 10.97 -9.68
N THR A 130 1.34 10.45 -10.52
CA THR A 130 1.05 9.32 -11.41
C THR A 130 0.62 8.09 -10.61
N LEU A 131 1.35 7.75 -9.56
CA LEU A 131 1.09 6.55 -8.76
C LEU A 131 -0.18 6.65 -7.93
N ILE A 132 -0.41 7.78 -7.24
CA ILE A 132 -1.62 7.91 -6.40
C ILE A 132 -2.90 7.89 -7.25
N LYS A 133 -2.88 8.49 -8.44
CA LYS A 133 -4.00 8.43 -9.39
C LYS A 133 -4.22 7.02 -9.92
N TRP A 134 -3.13 6.31 -10.22
CA TRP A 134 -3.18 4.92 -10.66
C TRP A 134 -3.78 4.02 -9.58
N TRP A 135 -3.31 4.09 -8.34
CA TRP A 135 -3.87 3.31 -7.24
C TRP A 135 -5.34 3.64 -6.99
N ASN A 136 -5.72 4.91 -7.06
CA ASN A 136 -7.11 5.30 -6.92
C ASN A 136 -8.00 4.70 -8.02
N GLN A 137 -7.51 4.63 -9.25
CA GLN A 137 -8.23 3.99 -10.37
C GLN A 137 -8.46 2.49 -10.13
N TYR A 138 -7.50 1.81 -9.54
CA TYR A 138 -7.53 0.35 -9.31
C TYR A 138 -7.85 -0.05 -7.87
N ALA A 139 -8.42 0.83 -7.09
CA ALA A 139 -8.75 0.58 -5.68
C ALA A 139 -9.79 -0.52 -5.45
N GLY A 140 -10.59 -0.87 -6.46
CA GLY A 140 -11.60 -1.95 -6.36
C GLY A 140 -12.63 -1.76 -5.23
N GLY A 141 -12.94 -0.50 -4.88
CA GLY A 141 -13.82 -0.18 -3.76
C GLY A 141 -13.17 -0.24 -2.38
N ARG A 142 -11.89 -0.60 -2.28
CA ARG A 142 -11.16 -0.66 -1.00
C ARG A 142 -10.58 0.71 -0.64
N PRO A 143 -10.62 1.13 0.64
CA PRO A 143 -9.92 2.31 1.10
C PRO A 143 -8.42 2.24 0.83
N LEU A 144 -7.86 3.32 0.28
CA LEU A 144 -6.43 3.51 0.15
C LEU A 144 -5.92 4.40 1.28
N ILE A 145 -4.90 3.94 1.97
CA ILE A 145 -4.15 4.72 2.94
C ILE A 145 -2.75 4.90 2.34
N ILE A 146 -2.37 6.10 1.99
CA ILE A 146 -1.13 6.32 1.25
C ILE A 146 0.08 6.25 2.16
N GLY A 147 1.03 5.38 1.85
CA GLY A 147 2.35 5.34 2.49
C GLY A 147 3.20 6.52 2.03
N GLU A 148 3.60 7.38 2.97
CA GLU A 148 4.34 8.63 2.71
C GLU A 148 5.73 8.59 3.32
N ASP A 149 6.76 8.98 2.55
CA ASP A 149 8.09 9.28 3.06
C ASP A 149 8.18 10.76 3.47
N VAL A 150 8.24 10.98 4.79
CA VAL A 150 8.28 12.32 5.39
C VAL A 150 9.54 13.07 4.99
N GLU A 151 10.71 12.42 5.08
CA GLU A 151 11.98 13.07 4.76
C GLU A 151 12.07 13.46 3.28
N ARG A 152 11.65 12.56 2.40
CA ARG A 152 11.66 12.83 0.96
C ARG A 152 10.68 13.95 0.62
N THR A 153 9.50 13.96 1.24
CA THR A 153 8.52 15.03 1.04
C THR A 153 9.07 16.41 1.44
N VAL A 154 9.80 16.47 2.55
CA VAL A 154 10.40 17.72 3.05
C VAL A 154 11.62 18.15 2.20
N LYS A 155 12.41 17.22 1.69
CA LYS A 155 13.60 17.51 0.87
C LYS A 155 13.25 18.11 -0.50
N HIS A 156 12.02 17.94 -0.98
CA HIS A 156 11.62 18.41 -2.31
C HIS A 156 10.69 19.61 -2.23
N ALA A 157 11.06 20.67 -2.92
CA ALA A 157 10.26 21.89 -3.00
C ALA A 157 8.97 21.66 -3.80
N ASP A 158 7.92 22.37 -3.44
CA ASP A 158 6.70 22.45 -4.23
C ASP A 158 6.98 23.12 -5.57
N LYS A 159 6.39 22.59 -6.66
CA LYS A 159 6.61 23.12 -8.03
C LYS A 159 6.04 24.51 -8.23
N THR A 160 4.97 24.85 -7.52
CA THR A 160 4.27 26.14 -7.64
C THR A 160 4.77 27.18 -6.65
N ASN A 161 5.35 26.72 -5.53
CA ASN A 161 5.93 27.57 -4.49
C ASN A 161 7.23 26.97 -3.94
N PRO A 162 8.39 27.31 -4.52
CA PRO A 162 9.68 26.74 -4.10
C PRO A 162 10.11 27.06 -2.65
N LYS A 163 9.37 27.91 -1.95
CA LYS A 163 9.65 28.24 -0.53
C LYS A 163 9.08 27.21 0.46
N ILE A 164 8.24 26.31 -0.01
CA ILE A 164 7.63 25.28 0.82
C ILE A 164 7.93 23.88 0.26
N HIS A 165 7.80 22.86 1.08
CA HIS A 165 7.93 21.45 0.66
C HIS A 165 6.62 20.91 0.06
N GLN A 166 6.65 19.69 -0.47
CA GLN A 166 5.55 19.12 -1.27
C GLN A 166 4.33 18.64 -0.47
N LEU A 167 4.32 18.69 0.87
CA LEU A 167 3.17 18.23 1.66
C LEU A 167 1.84 18.89 1.24
N PRO A 168 1.73 20.21 1.05
CA PRO A 168 0.48 20.83 0.59
C PRO A 168 -0.04 20.28 -0.72
N ALA A 169 0.83 20.09 -1.72
CA ALA A 169 0.47 19.55 -3.02
C ALA A 169 0.00 18.07 -2.92
N LYS A 170 0.69 17.24 -2.14
CA LYS A 170 0.28 15.86 -1.87
C LYS A 170 -1.08 15.81 -1.17
N MET A 171 -1.31 16.62 -0.13
CA MET A 171 -2.60 16.68 0.55
C MET A 171 -3.75 17.17 -0.35
N ALA A 172 -3.45 18.04 -1.31
CA ALA A 172 -4.43 18.47 -2.32
C ALA A 172 -4.84 17.31 -3.24
N LEU A 173 -3.90 16.45 -3.65
CA LEU A 173 -4.18 15.24 -4.41
C LEU A 173 -5.06 14.26 -3.61
N HIS A 174 -4.76 14.03 -2.32
CA HIS A 174 -5.57 13.16 -1.47
C HIS A 174 -7.04 13.58 -1.45
N LYS A 175 -7.33 14.87 -1.34
CA LYS A 175 -8.70 15.39 -1.29
C LYS A 175 -9.49 15.20 -2.59
N GLN A 176 -8.80 15.06 -3.72
CA GLN A 176 -9.43 14.90 -5.04
C GLN A 176 -9.77 13.44 -5.37
N LEU A 177 -9.20 12.48 -4.66
CA LEU A 177 -9.24 11.08 -5.00
C LEU A 177 -10.15 10.30 -4.05
N PRO A 178 -11.30 9.79 -4.52
CA PRO A 178 -12.39 9.30 -3.66
C PRO A 178 -12.02 8.08 -2.82
N TYR A 179 -11.08 7.23 -3.28
CA TYR A 179 -10.65 6.06 -2.52
C TYR A 179 -9.50 6.34 -1.57
N VAL A 180 -8.82 7.49 -1.67
CA VAL A 180 -7.77 7.90 -0.73
C VAL A 180 -8.42 8.39 0.55
N LYS A 181 -8.24 7.64 1.65
CA LYS A 181 -8.91 7.87 2.93
C LYS A 181 -7.98 8.25 4.07
N GLY A 182 -6.67 8.18 3.85
CA GLY A 182 -5.70 8.51 4.89
C GLY A 182 -4.26 8.39 4.45
N THR A 183 -3.37 8.52 5.42
CA THR A 183 -1.92 8.47 5.23
C THR A 183 -1.25 7.68 6.35
N ILE A 184 -0.27 6.85 6.00
CA ILE A 184 0.66 6.23 6.94
C ILE A 184 2.04 6.84 6.69
N LEU A 185 2.67 7.34 7.75
CA LEU A 185 3.93 8.06 7.66
C LEU A 185 5.13 7.13 7.84
N TRP A 186 5.99 7.07 6.89
CA TRP A 186 7.31 6.49 6.97
C TRP A 186 8.34 7.62 7.10
N TYR A 187 9.13 7.68 8.15
CA TYR A 187 8.92 6.87 9.36
C TYR A 187 8.46 7.78 10.49
N ALA A 188 7.84 7.24 11.50
CA ALA A 188 7.18 8.01 12.55
C ALA A 188 8.09 9.05 13.22
N LYS A 189 9.37 8.69 13.47
CA LYS A 189 10.35 9.60 14.09
C LYS A 189 10.51 10.90 13.31
N ALA A 190 10.56 10.86 11.98
CA ALA A 190 10.70 12.06 11.15
C ALA A 190 9.52 13.05 11.34
N ALA A 191 8.32 12.52 11.51
CA ALA A 191 7.13 13.33 11.80
C ALA A 191 7.13 13.86 13.25
N VAL A 192 7.57 13.04 14.23
CA VAL A 192 7.68 13.41 15.65
C VAL A 192 8.76 14.46 15.85
N ASP A 193 9.90 14.32 15.21
CA ASP A 193 10.99 15.32 15.23
C ASP A 193 10.63 16.61 14.48
N ASN A 194 9.45 16.63 13.85
CA ASN A 194 8.90 17.78 13.13
C ASN A 194 9.83 18.32 12.03
N ILE A 195 10.49 17.43 11.29
CA ILE A 195 11.40 17.82 10.22
C ILE A 195 10.68 18.74 9.22
N GLY A 196 11.28 19.91 8.93
CA GLY A 196 10.71 20.90 8.03
C GLY A 196 9.29 21.39 8.42
N ASN A 197 8.96 21.37 9.71
CA ASN A 197 7.62 21.67 10.21
C ASN A 197 6.50 20.73 9.70
N TYR A 198 6.84 19.53 9.28
CA TYR A 198 5.90 18.57 8.70
C TYR A 198 4.78 18.20 9.68
N GLY A 199 5.14 17.77 10.90
CA GLY A 199 4.19 17.40 11.95
C GLY A 199 3.31 18.57 12.40
N THR A 200 3.91 19.74 12.55
CA THR A 200 3.17 20.98 12.89
C THR A 200 2.17 21.35 11.80
N THR A 201 2.56 21.24 10.52
CA THR A 201 1.67 21.51 9.38
C THR A 201 0.52 20.51 9.32
N LEU A 202 0.79 19.21 9.51
CA LEU A 202 -0.28 18.21 9.58
C LEU A 202 -1.27 18.55 10.70
N ARG A 203 -0.80 18.77 11.91
CA ARG A 203 -1.64 19.03 13.09
C ARG A 203 -2.51 20.28 12.94
N ASN A 204 -1.91 21.38 12.47
CA ASN A 204 -2.57 22.68 12.47
C ASN A 204 -3.42 22.96 11.23
N VAL A 205 -3.14 22.26 10.11
CA VAL A 205 -3.79 22.55 8.82
C VAL A 205 -4.64 21.38 8.35
N TYR A 206 -4.07 20.18 8.28
CA TYR A 206 -4.72 19.05 7.61
C TYR A 206 -5.47 18.12 8.57
N TRP A 207 -4.93 17.87 9.77
CA TRP A 207 -5.47 16.99 10.80
C TRP A 207 -5.90 17.77 12.05
N LYS A 208 -6.39 18.97 11.85
CA LYS A 208 -6.81 19.86 12.93
C LYS A 208 -7.96 19.28 13.76
N TYR A 209 -8.81 18.48 13.13
CA TYR A 209 -9.96 17.85 13.77
C TYR A 209 -9.83 16.34 13.73
N PRO A 210 -10.36 15.61 14.72
CA PRO A 210 -10.45 14.16 14.67
C PRO A 210 -11.21 13.72 13.42
N ALA A 211 -10.70 12.71 12.74
CA ALA A 211 -11.35 12.09 11.59
C ALA A 211 -12.03 10.79 12.02
N LEU A 212 -13.17 10.49 11.42
CA LEU A 212 -13.76 9.15 11.51
C LEU A 212 -12.90 8.17 10.71
N GLN A 213 -12.86 6.93 11.17
CA GLN A 213 -12.24 5.86 10.40
C GLN A 213 -13.02 5.65 9.10
N PRO A 214 -12.34 5.28 8.00
CA PRO A 214 -13.01 4.94 6.75
C PRO A 214 -14.04 3.83 6.96
N GLU A 215 -15.22 4.01 6.36
CA GLU A 215 -16.22 2.95 6.35
C GLU A 215 -15.71 1.75 5.54
N MET A 216 -15.94 0.56 6.08
CA MET A 216 -15.61 -0.72 5.46
C MET A 216 -16.87 -1.62 5.52
N PRO A 217 -17.87 -1.33 4.68
CA PRO A 217 -19.18 -1.98 4.75
C PRO A 217 -19.17 -3.49 4.45
N PHE A 218 -18.05 -3.97 3.92
CA PHE A 218 -17.80 -5.39 3.63
C PHE A 218 -17.23 -6.17 4.84
N ILE A 219 -16.84 -5.48 5.91
CA ILE A 219 -16.54 -6.11 7.20
C ILE A 219 -17.86 -6.27 7.94
N ASP A 220 -18.14 -7.47 8.42
CA ASP A 220 -19.41 -7.79 9.07
C ASP A 220 -19.69 -6.82 10.24
N GLY A 221 -20.72 -6.01 10.01
CA GLY A 221 -21.01 -4.81 10.80
C GLY A 221 -21.73 -5.09 12.10
N ASN A 222 -21.23 -5.97 12.93
CA ASN A 222 -21.55 -5.90 14.34
C ASN A 222 -20.94 -4.61 14.90
N THR A 223 -21.66 -3.51 14.69
CA THR A 223 -21.36 -2.22 15.29
C THR A 223 -21.02 -2.45 16.75
N PRO A 224 -19.82 -2.06 17.24
CA PRO A 224 -19.53 -2.17 18.66
C PRO A 224 -20.67 -1.51 19.42
N GLN A 225 -21.30 -2.23 20.34
CA GLN A 225 -22.30 -1.62 21.19
C GLN A 225 -21.68 -0.41 21.87
N LYS A 226 -22.39 0.72 21.81
CA LYS A 226 -21.95 1.96 22.48
C LYS A 226 -21.47 1.59 23.88
N VAL A 227 -20.21 1.84 24.15
CA VAL A 227 -19.69 1.81 25.51
C VAL A 227 -20.49 2.88 26.26
N LYS A 228 -21.27 2.41 27.25
CA LYS A 228 -22.02 3.30 28.13
C LYS A 228 -21.09 4.07 29.05
#